data_659b38905c6d1828703032dd7a0a0277
#
_entry.id   659b38905c6d1828703032dd7a0a0277
#
_cell.length_a   1.000
_cell.length_b   1.000
_cell.length_c   1.000
_cell.angle_alpha   90.00
_cell.angle_beta   90.00
_cell.angle_gamma   90.00
#
_symmetry.space_group_name_H-M   'P 1'
#
loop_
_entity.id
_entity.type
_entity.pdbx_description
1 polymer ?
#
loop_
_entity_poly.entity_id
_entity_poly.type
_entity_poly.pdbx_seq_one_letter_code
_entity_poly.pdbx_strand_id
1 'polypeptide(L)'
;MADTYYPEPTVGALIIDSSGRFLLVRSHKWRNLYVIPGGHIELGETMADTLIREVKEETNLDVSDLEFLLFQEFIFDDSFWKQKHFIFFDFACRAVSMDVQLNSESQEYLWIMPEERFELPIDPYTLRTMDAYLKIHSPG
;
A
#
# COMPACT_ATOMS: atom_id res chain seq x y z
N MET A 1 -23.96 5.11 13.29
CA MET A 1 -24.92 4.86 12.31
C MET A 1 -24.48 4.96 10.83
N ALA A 2 -23.49 5.43 10.46
CA ALA A 2 -23.24 5.63 9.02
C ALA A 2 -22.82 4.34 8.34
N ASP A 3 -23.78 3.67 7.76
CA ASP A 3 -23.43 2.62 6.81
C ASP A 3 -22.88 3.27 5.57
N THR A 4 -21.85 2.67 5.01
CA THR A 4 -21.27 3.15 3.78
C THR A 4 -22.09 2.65 2.61
N TYR A 5 -22.71 3.55 1.88
CA TYR A 5 -23.52 3.20 0.71
C TYR A 5 -22.76 3.33 -0.60
N TYR A 6 -21.50 3.64 -0.56
CA TYR A 6 -20.67 3.86 -1.72
C TYR A 6 -19.37 3.11 -1.57
N PRO A 7 -18.73 2.74 -2.69
CA PRO A 7 -17.38 2.21 -2.64
C PRO A 7 -16.44 3.20 -1.94
N GLU A 8 -15.45 2.69 -1.23
CA GLU A 8 -14.55 3.49 -0.43
C GLU A 8 -13.24 3.73 -1.19
N PRO A 9 -12.92 4.97 -1.57
CA PRO A 9 -11.66 5.25 -2.24
C PRO A 9 -10.50 5.24 -1.23
N THR A 10 -9.46 4.49 -1.56
CA THR A 10 -8.25 4.41 -0.75
C THR A 10 -7.01 4.59 -1.64
N VAL A 11 -5.90 4.97 -1.04
CA VAL A 11 -4.61 5.00 -1.73
C VAL A 11 -3.71 3.93 -1.14
N GLY A 12 -2.83 3.38 -1.97
CA GLY A 12 -1.77 2.47 -1.54
C GLY A 12 -0.43 3.02 -1.96
N ALA A 13 0.59 2.77 -1.15
CA ALA A 13 1.94 3.29 -1.38
C ALA A 13 2.95 2.15 -1.48
N LEU A 14 3.43 1.89 -2.68
CA LEU A 14 4.59 1.02 -2.89
C LEU A 14 5.83 1.88 -2.65
N ILE A 15 6.40 1.78 -1.45
CA ILE A 15 7.53 2.61 -1.03
C ILE A 15 8.82 1.89 -1.38
N ILE A 16 9.70 2.59 -2.11
CA ILE A 16 10.94 2.01 -2.64
C ILE A 16 12.12 2.75 -2.02
N ASP A 17 13.07 2.00 -1.46
CA ASP A 17 14.27 2.59 -0.89
C ASP A 17 15.37 2.76 -1.94
N SER A 18 16.52 3.31 -1.53
CA SER A 18 17.64 3.59 -2.45
C SER A 18 18.28 2.33 -3.05
N SER A 19 18.02 1.17 -2.45
CA SER A 19 18.51 -0.13 -2.95
C SER A 19 17.52 -0.82 -3.87
N GLY A 20 16.34 -0.22 -4.09
CA GLY A 20 15.28 -0.84 -4.90
C GLY A 20 14.41 -1.81 -4.15
N ARG A 21 14.45 -1.79 -2.81
CA ARG A 21 13.61 -2.67 -1.98
C ARG A 21 12.24 -2.05 -1.76
N PHE A 22 11.24 -2.92 -1.67
CA PHE A 22 9.85 -2.55 -1.40
C PHE A 22 9.54 -2.71 0.09
N LEU A 23 8.81 -1.75 0.67
CA LEU A 23 8.33 -1.87 2.04
C LEU A 23 6.98 -2.57 2.07
N LEU A 24 6.90 -3.64 2.85
CA LEU A 24 5.65 -4.34 3.12
C LEU A 24 5.34 -4.30 4.60
N VAL A 25 4.06 -4.27 4.93
CA VAL A 25 3.58 -4.37 6.31
C VAL A 25 2.62 -5.55 6.40
N ARG A 26 2.54 -6.17 7.58
CA ARG A 26 1.63 -7.29 7.82
C ARG A 26 0.55 -6.87 8.79
N SER A 27 -0.70 -7.14 8.44
CA SER A 27 -1.85 -6.74 9.25
C SER A 27 -2.86 -7.88 9.36
N HIS A 28 -3.42 -8.04 10.58
CA HIS A 28 -4.49 -9.01 10.80
C HIS A 28 -5.75 -8.68 9.99
N LYS A 29 -5.94 -7.42 9.61
CA LYS A 29 -7.08 -7.00 8.78
C LYS A 29 -7.02 -7.64 7.39
N TRP A 30 -5.83 -7.98 6.92
CA TRP A 30 -5.60 -8.61 5.61
C TRP A 30 -5.23 -10.08 5.76
N ARG A 31 -5.81 -10.77 6.75
CA ARG A 31 -5.57 -12.20 7.01
C ARG A 31 -4.10 -12.51 7.26
N ASN A 32 -3.39 -11.59 7.89
CA ASN A 32 -1.95 -11.70 8.17
C ASN A 32 -1.08 -11.82 6.91
N LEU A 33 -1.60 -11.37 5.77
CA LEU A 33 -0.81 -11.23 4.55
C LEU A 33 -0.02 -9.93 4.59
N TYR A 34 1.07 -9.90 3.85
CA TYR A 34 1.82 -8.68 3.62
C TYR A 34 1.11 -7.81 2.59
N VAL A 35 1.04 -6.53 2.86
CA VAL A 35 0.38 -5.54 2.01
C VAL A 35 1.24 -4.27 1.97
N ILE A 36 0.92 -3.36 1.05
CA ILE A 36 1.53 -2.03 1.06
C ILE A 36 0.75 -1.13 2.02
N PRO A 37 1.42 -0.12 2.63
CA PRO A 37 0.73 0.87 3.45
C PRO A 37 -0.27 1.68 2.63
N GLY A 38 -1.29 2.20 3.29
CA GLY A 38 -2.28 3.05 2.63
C GLY A 38 -3.49 3.29 3.51
N GLY A 39 -4.47 3.98 2.96
CA GLY A 39 -5.69 4.25 3.69
C GLY A 39 -6.66 5.12 2.92
N HIS A 40 -7.73 5.51 3.61
CA HIS A 40 -8.86 6.22 3.02
C HIS A 40 -8.52 7.66 2.66
N ILE A 41 -9.02 8.08 1.50
CA ILE A 41 -9.00 9.49 1.12
C ILE A 41 -10.06 10.20 1.96
N GLU A 42 -9.65 11.22 2.70
CA GLU A 42 -10.58 12.02 3.50
C GLU A 42 -11.11 13.20 2.68
N LEU A 43 -12.28 13.68 3.08
CA LEU A 43 -12.89 14.81 2.39
C LEU A 43 -11.92 15.99 2.31
N GLY A 44 -11.74 16.50 1.10
CA GLY A 44 -10.87 17.64 0.87
C GLY A 44 -9.42 17.30 0.62
N GLU A 45 -9.04 16.02 0.73
CA GLU A 45 -7.66 15.59 0.43
C GLU A 45 -7.49 15.20 -1.03
N THR A 46 -6.34 15.55 -1.60
CA THR A 46 -5.90 14.92 -2.85
C THR A 46 -5.36 13.53 -2.56
N MET A 47 -5.20 12.71 -3.59
CA MET A 47 -4.57 11.39 -3.43
C MET A 47 -3.15 11.52 -2.89
N ALA A 48 -2.39 12.51 -3.37
CA ALA A 48 -1.03 12.75 -2.90
C ALA A 48 -0.99 13.09 -1.42
N ASP A 49 -1.86 13.98 -0.97
CA ASP A 49 -1.94 14.36 0.44
C ASP A 49 -2.32 13.17 1.32
N THR A 50 -3.27 12.36 0.86
CA THR A 50 -3.68 11.15 1.57
C THR A 50 -2.51 10.18 1.71
N LEU A 51 -1.80 9.94 0.62
CA LEU A 51 -0.67 9.01 0.62
C LEU A 51 0.40 9.46 1.61
N ILE A 52 0.79 10.72 1.56
CA ILE A 52 1.83 11.26 2.46
C ILE A 52 1.39 11.15 3.91
N ARG A 53 0.14 11.48 4.21
CA ARG A 53 -0.40 11.40 5.58
C ARG A 53 -0.45 9.94 6.07
N GLU A 54 -1.01 9.04 5.26
CA GLU A 54 -1.15 7.63 5.66
C GLU A 54 0.20 6.94 5.84
N VAL A 55 1.16 7.20 4.95
CA VAL A 55 2.51 6.66 5.08
C VAL A 55 3.15 7.16 6.38
N LYS A 56 3.01 8.44 6.67
CA LYS A 56 3.56 9.02 7.91
C LYS A 56 2.93 8.40 9.15
N GLU A 57 1.60 8.26 9.16
CA GLU A 57 0.89 7.67 10.29
C GLU A 57 1.26 6.20 10.51
N GLU A 58 1.34 5.42 9.45
CA GLU A 58 1.52 3.97 9.54
C GLU A 58 2.99 3.55 9.67
N THR A 59 3.92 4.31 9.10
CA THR A 59 5.32 3.89 9.00
C THR A 59 6.33 4.91 9.53
N ASN A 60 5.90 6.13 9.82
CA ASN A 60 6.78 7.24 10.20
C ASN A 60 7.66 7.75 9.06
N LEU A 61 7.55 7.21 7.86
CA LEU A 61 8.42 7.60 6.75
C LEU A 61 7.95 8.86 6.05
N ASP A 62 8.92 9.61 5.52
CA ASP A 62 8.71 10.66 4.56
C ASP A 62 9.00 10.09 3.17
N VAL A 63 8.20 10.48 2.19
CA VAL A 63 8.30 9.97 0.83
C VAL A 63 8.27 11.09 -0.18
N SER A 64 8.78 10.80 -1.39
CA SER A 64 8.81 11.73 -2.51
C SER A 64 8.55 10.99 -3.81
N ASP A 65 8.49 11.75 -4.91
CA ASP A 65 8.41 11.20 -6.27
C ASP A 65 7.26 10.22 -6.45
N LEU A 66 6.04 10.67 -6.13
CA LEU A 66 4.84 9.87 -6.28
C LEU A 66 4.52 9.64 -7.76
N GLU A 67 4.31 8.37 -8.10
CA GLU A 67 3.97 7.96 -9.46
C GLU A 67 2.73 7.07 -9.41
N PHE A 68 1.65 7.47 -10.08
CA PHE A 68 0.46 6.64 -10.15
C PHE A 68 0.73 5.39 -10.98
N LEU A 69 0.34 4.22 -10.46
CA LEU A 69 0.56 2.94 -11.14
C LEU A 69 -0.72 2.37 -11.74
N LEU A 70 -1.74 2.16 -10.92
CA LEU A 70 -3.00 1.58 -11.35
C LEU A 70 -4.08 1.81 -10.30
N PHE A 71 -5.32 1.59 -10.70
CA PHE A 71 -6.39 1.41 -9.72
C PHE A 71 -6.85 -0.05 -9.74
N GLN A 72 -7.45 -0.50 -8.66
CA GLN A 72 -8.00 -1.85 -8.54
C GLN A 72 -9.34 -1.79 -7.83
N GLU A 73 -10.23 -2.66 -8.24
CA GLU A 73 -11.55 -2.80 -7.59
C GLU A 73 -11.52 -4.00 -6.66
N PHE A 74 -11.81 -3.75 -5.39
CA PHE A 74 -11.88 -4.78 -4.35
C PHE A 74 -13.33 -4.89 -3.93
N ILE A 75 -14.04 -5.92 -4.40
CA ILE A 75 -15.48 -6.04 -4.19
C ILE A 75 -15.76 -7.28 -3.34
N PHE A 76 -15.97 -7.07 -2.03
CA PHE A 76 -16.37 -8.12 -1.09
C PHE A 76 -15.44 -9.33 -1.07
N ASP A 77 -14.15 -9.12 -1.34
CA ASP A 77 -13.16 -10.19 -1.35
C ASP A 77 -12.87 -10.66 0.08
N ASP A 78 -12.67 -11.95 0.26
CA ASP A 78 -12.43 -12.56 1.58
C ASP A 78 -11.05 -12.26 2.15
N SER A 79 -10.16 -11.66 1.40
CA SER A 79 -8.80 -11.35 1.88
C SER A 79 -8.76 -10.21 2.90
N PHE A 80 -9.88 -9.50 3.09
CA PHE A 80 -10.01 -8.49 4.13
C PHE A 80 -10.92 -9.01 5.24
N TRP A 81 -10.70 -8.57 6.47
CA TRP A 81 -11.38 -9.09 7.67
C TRP A 81 -12.87 -8.74 7.74
N LYS A 82 -13.31 -7.74 6.95
CA LYS A 82 -14.72 -7.31 6.86
C LYS A 82 -15.14 -7.35 5.41
N GLN A 83 -16.44 -7.39 5.18
CA GLN A 83 -16.98 -7.23 3.84
C GLN A 83 -16.85 -5.76 3.44
N LYS A 84 -16.08 -5.49 2.40
CA LYS A 84 -15.79 -4.13 1.96
C LYS A 84 -15.76 -4.04 0.44
N HIS A 85 -16.12 -2.85 -0.05
CA HIS A 85 -15.95 -2.49 -1.45
C HIS A 85 -15.00 -1.30 -1.50
N PHE A 86 -13.73 -1.55 -1.85
CA PHE A 86 -12.71 -0.52 -1.98
C PHE A 86 -12.41 -0.24 -3.45
N ILE A 87 -12.04 1.00 -3.74
CA ILE A 87 -11.35 1.33 -4.98
C ILE A 87 -9.94 1.72 -4.56
N PHE A 88 -8.96 0.94 -4.92
CA PHE A 88 -7.55 1.21 -4.61
C PHE A 88 -6.93 2.06 -5.69
N PHE A 89 -6.31 3.18 -5.30
CA PHE A 89 -5.47 3.99 -6.19
C PHE A 89 -4.04 3.82 -5.70
N ASP A 90 -3.25 3.04 -6.42
CA ASP A 90 -1.92 2.64 -5.96
C ASP A 90 -0.83 3.42 -6.68
N PHE A 91 0.12 3.91 -5.87
CA PHE A 91 1.24 4.73 -6.32
C PHE A 91 2.55 4.07 -5.90
N ALA A 92 3.60 4.32 -6.70
CA ALA A 92 4.97 4.11 -6.24
C ALA A 92 5.49 5.44 -5.68
N CYS A 93 6.41 5.36 -4.72
CA CYS A 93 7.08 6.53 -4.18
C CYS A 93 8.43 6.12 -3.61
N ARG A 94 9.29 7.12 -3.36
CA ARG A 94 10.62 6.87 -2.83
C ARG A 94 10.69 7.21 -1.35
N ALA A 95 11.33 6.35 -0.57
CA ALA A 95 11.61 6.64 0.84
C ALA A 95 12.68 7.74 0.91
N VAL A 96 12.36 8.82 1.64
CA VAL A 96 13.30 9.91 1.92
C VAL A 96 13.96 9.69 3.28
N SER A 97 13.30 8.96 4.16
CA SER A 97 13.81 8.59 5.48
C SER A 97 13.64 7.08 5.66
N MET A 98 14.35 6.49 6.63
CA MET A 98 14.39 5.03 6.79
C MET A 98 14.04 4.57 8.21
N ASP A 99 13.61 5.47 9.08
CA ASP A 99 13.24 5.13 10.46
C ASP A 99 11.79 4.68 10.52
N VAL A 100 11.56 3.39 10.26
CA VAL A 100 10.21 2.81 10.28
C VAL A 100 9.74 2.64 11.72
N GLN A 101 8.61 3.27 12.04
CA GLN A 101 7.94 3.11 13.32
C GLN A 101 6.47 2.84 13.02
N LEU A 102 6.04 1.60 13.24
CA LEU A 102 4.67 1.19 12.93
C LEU A 102 3.70 1.70 14.00
N ASN A 103 2.46 1.97 13.56
CA ASN A 103 1.36 2.22 14.49
C ASN A 103 0.64 0.91 14.81
N SER A 104 -0.52 0.98 15.47
CA SER A 104 -1.26 -0.21 15.90
C SER A 104 -1.90 -1.02 14.76
N GLU A 105 -1.92 -0.49 13.55
CA GLU A 105 -2.59 -1.16 12.43
C GLU A 105 -1.77 -2.32 11.86
N SER A 106 -0.45 -2.32 12.05
CA SER A 106 0.41 -3.36 11.51
C SER A 106 1.29 -3.97 12.59
N GLN A 107 1.57 -5.27 12.46
CA GLN A 107 2.32 -6.04 13.44
C GLN A 107 3.81 -6.09 13.13
N GLU A 108 4.17 -6.05 11.85
CA GLU A 108 5.58 -6.11 11.45
C GLU A 108 5.75 -5.52 10.05
N TYR A 109 7.00 -5.26 9.69
CA TYR A 109 7.33 -4.79 8.35
C TYR A 109 8.55 -5.54 7.81
N LEU A 110 8.68 -5.53 6.48
CA LEU A 110 9.83 -6.07 5.78
C LEU A 110 10.20 -5.13 4.64
N TRP A 111 11.50 -5.01 4.40
CA TRP A 111 12.03 -4.49 3.14
C TRP A 111 12.45 -5.68 2.30
N ILE A 112 11.91 -5.80 1.10
CA ILE A 112 12.20 -6.95 0.23
C ILE A 112 12.72 -6.51 -1.12
N MET A 113 13.60 -7.31 -1.72
CA MET A 113 13.91 -7.15 -3.13
C MET A 113 12.73 -7.68 -3.95
N PRO A 114 12.49 -7.13 -5.16
CA PRO A 114 11.32 -7.53 -5.96
C PRO A 114 11.21 -9.03 -6.19
N GLU A 115 12.31 -9.71 -6.41
CA GLU A 115 12.31 -11.16 -6.68
C GLU A 115 11.89 -12.00 -5.48
N GLU A 116 11.97 -11.47 -4.27
CA GLU A 116 11.57 -12.17 -3.04
C GLU A 116 10.05 -12.25 -2.89
N ARG A 117 9.29 -11.49 -3.70
CA ARG A 117 7.82 -11.44 -3.55
C ARG A 117 7.14 -12.78 -3.77
N PHE A 118 7.79 -13.70 -4.49
CA PHE A 118 7.21 -15.02 -4.74
C PHE A 118 7.39 -15.99 -3.58
N GLU A 119 8.21 -15.63 -2.60
CA GLU A 119 8.53 -16.48 -1.45
C GLU A 119 7.78 -16.08 -0.18
N LEU A 120 6.93 -15.07 -0.26
CA LEU A 120 6.24 -14.49 0.90
C LEU A 120 4.73 -14.54 0.72
N PRO A 121 3.99 -14.60 1.84
CA PRO A 121 2.53 -14.56 1.78
C PRO A 121 2.05 -13.11 1.57
N ILE A 122 2.00 -12.71 0.31
CA ILE A 122 1.62 -11.35 -0.08
C ILE A 122 0.21 -11.35 -0.67
N ASP A 123 -0.56 -10.35 -0.31
CA ASP A 123 -1.90 -10.16 -0.85
C ASP A 123 -1.86 -10.01 -2.37
N PRO A 124 -2.79 -10.65 -3.11
CA PRO A 124 -2.78 -10.59 -4.58
C PRO A 124 -2.88 -9.18 -5.16
N TYR A 125 -3.61 -8.28 -4.51
CA TYR A 125 -3.72 -6.89 -4.98
C TYR A 125 -2.37 -6.17 -4.86
N THR A 126 -1.66 -6.40 -3.78
CA THR A 126 -0.30 -5.87 -3.59
C THR A 126 0.65 -6.41 -4.65
N LEU A 127 0.55 -7.71 -4.97
CA LEU A 127 1.38 -8.31 -6.03
C LEU A 127 1.13 -7.63 -7.38
N ARG A 128 -0.13 -7.31 -7.70
CA ARG A 128 -0.46 -6.61 -8.96
C ARG A 128 0.15 -5.21 -9.00
N THR A 129 0.17 -4.53 -7.86
CA THR A 129 0.79 -3.20 -7.77
C THR A 129 2.30 -3.29 -8.02
N MET A 130 2.95 -4.28 -7.43
CA MET A 130 4.37 -4.53 -7.67
C MET A 130 4.65 -4.84 -9.14
N ASP A 131 3.82 -5.70 -9.74
CA ASP A 131 3.98 -6.05 -11.16
C ASP A 131 3.81 -4.84 -12.06
N ALA A 132 2.85 -3.96 -11.76
CA ALA A 132 2.65 -2.73 -12.52
C ALA A 132 3.90 -1.84 -12.47
N TYR A 133 4.48 -1.68 -11.28
CA TYR A 133 5.71 -0.90 -11.13
C TYR A 133 6.87 -1.51 -11.92
N LEU A 134 7.05 -2.82 -11.80
CA LEU A 134 8.15 -3.51 -12.45
C LEU A 134 8.06 -3.47 -13.98
N LYS A 135 6.84 -3.49 -14.53
CA LYS A 135 6.65 -3.34 -15.97
C LYS A 135 7.10 -1.98 -16.48
N ILE A 136 6.86 -0.93 -15.69
CA ILE A 136 7.24 0.43 -16.07
C ILE A 136 8.74 0.64 -15.94
N HIS A 137 9.35 0.07 -14.91
CA HIS A 137 10.75 0.31 -14.54
C HIS A 137 11.67 -0.86 -14.84
N SER A 138 11.19 -1.84 -15.57
CA SER A 138 12.00 -2.98 -15.95
C SER A 138 13.04 -2.57 -16.99
N PRO A 139 14.32 -2.95 -16.82
CA PRO A 139 15.31 -2.69 -17.85
C PRO A 139 15.00 -3.49 -19.12
N GLY A 140 14.86 -2.78 -20.17
CA GLY A 140 14.76 -3.21 -21.53
C GLY A 140 14.03 -4.44 -21.91
#